data_a51170bd37e64390d9d179a44dee6999
#
_entry.id   a51170bd37e64390d9d179a44dee6999
#
_cell.length_a   1.000
_cell.length_b   1.000
_cell.length_c   1.000
_cell.angle_alpha   90.00
_cell.angle_beta   90.00
_cell.angle_gamma   90.00
#
_symmetry.space_group_name_H-M   'P 1'
#
loop_
_entity.id
_entity.type
_entity.pdbx_description
1 polymer ?
#
loop_
_entity_poly.entity_id
_entity_poly.type
_entity_poly.pdbx_seq_one_letter_code
_entity_poly.pdbx_strand_id
1 'polypeptide(L)'
;MALMTGKQYKDSLNDGREVYIDGERVSNIAEHLAFKSIINVKARMYDINHEEKYADKVKAVLPDGEEICRGYKTPETKEDLKAIRTYVETVLDDLEGVVYRVGDETIGEMWSLYDAQERLNEIDPTYARNIKYHVDRVAREDLFHVSANTDPKGDRSKLFSGTDGGTLLHVVEENDKGIVVKGAKFETAAAYAHQAFVKPT
;
A
#
# COMPACT_ATOMS: atom_id res chain seq x y z
N MET A 1 -17.26 4.79 -0.88
CA MET A 1 -16.86 5.64 -2.04
C MET A 1 -16.80 4.76 -3.27
N ALA A 2 -16.98 5.28 -4.48
CA ALA A 2 -16.82 4.47 -5.68
C ALA A 2 -15.35 4.07 -5.87
N LEU A 3 -15.11 2.91 -6.49
CA LEU A 3 -13.77 2.46 -6.90
C LEU A 3 -13.06 3.55 -7.70
N MET A 4 -11.80 3.74 -7.44
CA MET A 4 -10.98 4.75 -8.14
C MET A 4 -10.77 4.37 -9.59
N THR A 5 -10.78 5.35 -10.49
CA THR A 5 -10.36 5.17 -11.88
C THR A 5 -8.85 5.40 -12.03
N GLY A 6 -8.25 4.91 -13.11
CA GLY A 6 -6.84 5.16 -13.41
C GLY A 6 -6.50 6.65 -13.53
N LYS A 7 -7.47 7.46 -14.02
CA LYS A 7 -7.31 8.92 -14.03
C LYS A 7 -7.28 9.50 -12.62
N GLN A 8 -8.21 9.10 -11.77
CA GLN A 8 -8.25 9.55 -10.37
C GLN A 8 -7.00 9.14 -9.61
N TYR A 9 -6.50 7.93 -9.84
CA TYR A 9 -5.21 7.49 -9.29
C TYR A 9 -4.05 8.41 -9.70
N LYS A 10 -3.93 8.73 -11.01
CA LYS A 10 -2.88 9.64 -11.48
C LYS A 10 -3.01 11.04 -10.88
N ASP A 11 -4.22 11.55 -10.80
CA ASP A 11 -4.51 12.87 -10.23
C ASP A 11 -4.18 12.90 -8.73
N SER A 12 -4.40 11.80 -7.99
CA SER A 12 -4.12 11.68 -6.56
C SER A 12 -2.63 11.74 -6.20
N LEU A 13 -1.75 11.48 -7.16
CA LEU A 13 -0.29 11.58 -6.96
C LEU A 13 0.19 13.02 -6.82
N ASN A 14 -0.65 13.99 -7.12
CA ASN A 14 -0.38 15.42 -6.93
C ASN A 14 -0.83 15.90 -5.53
N ASP A 15 -0.35 15.24 -4.49
CA ASP A 15 -0.74 15.45 -3.08
C ASP A 15 0.26 16.31 -2.28
N GLY A 16 1.24 16.91 -2.99
CA GLY A 16 2.29 17.73 -2.36
C GLY A 16 3.52 16.96 -1.96
N ARG A 17 3.59 15.65 -2.25
CA ARG A 17 4.81 14.86 -2.02
C ARG A 17 6.00 15.41 -2.79
N GLU A 18 7.18 15.26 -2.24
CA GLU A 18 8.41 15.67 -2.89
C GLU A 18 9.19 14.45 -3.36
N VAL A 19 9.41 14.37 -4.67
CA VAL A 19 10.18 13.32 -5.31
C VAL A 19 11.36 13.95 -6.03
N TYR A 20 12.53 13.34 -5.88
CA TYR A 20 13.78 13.80 -6.49
C TYR A 20 14.42 12.65 -7.26
N ILE A 21 14.99 12.95 -8.44
CA ILE A 21 15.82 12.03 -9.24
C ILE A 21 17.10 12.80 -9.58
N ASP A 22 18.24 12.20 -9.28
CA ASP A 22 19.57 12.79 -9.52
C ASP A 22 19.73 14.21 -8.96
N GLY A 23 19.05 14.49 -7.84
CA GLY A 23 19.05 15.79 -7.16
C GLY A 23 18.04 16.80 -7.72
N GLU A 24 17.35 16.48 -8.79
CA GLU A 24 16.32 17.35 -9.38
C GLU A 24 14.91 16.98 -8.87
N ARG A 25 14.11 17.98 -8.54
CA ARG A 25 12.73 17.76 -8.12
C ARG A 25 11.85 17.41 -9.30
N VAL A 26 11.11 16.31 -9.17
CA VAL A 26 10.11 15.88 -10.15
C VAL A 26 8.84 16.71 -9.97
N SER A 27 8.48 17.49 -10.98
CA SER A 27 7.30 18.38 -10.94
C SER A 27 5.98 17.66 -11.15
N ASN A 28 5.97 16.61 -11.96
CA ASN A 28 4.81 15.78 -12.24
C ASN A 28 5.23 14.30 -12.30
N ILE A 29 4.91 13.56 -11.26
CA ILE A 29 5.33 12.17 -11.10
C ILE A 29 4.68 11.30 -12.18
N ALA A 30 3.40 11.51 -12.47
CA ALA A 30 2.65 10.70 -13.42
C ALA A 30 3.15 10.82 -14.88
N GLU A 31 3.77 11.94 -15.22
CA GLU A 31 4.28 12.20 -16.58
C GLU A 31 5.82 12.08 -16.68
N HIS A 32 6.51 11.93 -15.56
CA HIS A 32 7.97 11.81 -15.57
C HIS A 32 8.41 10.49 -16.20
N LEU A 33 9.43 10.52 -17.10
CA LEU A 33 9.88 9.37 -17.87
C LEU A 33 10.23 8.14 -17.02
N ALA A 34 10.82 8.34 -15.84
CA ALA A 34 11.19 7.25 -14.95
C ALA A 34 9.97 6.54 -14.33
N PHE A 35 8.80 7.18 -14.24
CA PHE A 35 7.62 6.65 -13.56
C PHE A 35 6.43 6.42 -14.46
N LYS A 36 6.30 7.15 -15.56
CA LYS A 36 5.12 7.16 -16.44
C LYS A 36 4.64 5.76 -16.85
N SER A 37 5.58 4.90 -17.24
CA SER A 37 5.24 3.54 -17.70
C SER A 37 4.60 2.71 -16.58
N ILE A 38 5.21 2.67 -15.41
CA ILE A 38 4.71 1.89 -14.28
C ILE A 38 3.42 2.49 -13.69
N ILE A 39 3.30 3.82 -13.69
CA ILE A 39 2.07 4.51 -13.27
C ILE A 39 0.92 4.21 -14.24
N ASN A 40 1.19 4.09 -15.56
CA ASN A 40 0.17 3.67 -16.52
C ASN A 40 -0.28 2.23 -16.29
N VAL A 41 0.63 1.32 -15.97
CA VAL A 41 0.28 -0.06 -15.59
C VAL A 41 -0.62 -0.05 -14.34
N LYS A 42 -0.25 0.73 -13.33
CA LYS A 42 -1.08 0.85 -12.12
C LYS A 42 -2.44 1.49 -12.40
N ALA A 43 -2.49 2.53 -13.22
CA ALA A 43 -3.73 3.15 -13.64
C ALA A 43 -4.65 2.15 -14.37
N ARG A 44 -4.09 1.29 -15.23
CA ARG A 44 -4.85 0.21 -15.88
C ARG A 44 -5.47 -0.75 -14.86
N MET A 45 -4.77 -1.07 -13.76
CA MET A 45 -5.33 -1.91 -12.69
C MET A 45 -6.54 -1.28 -12.00
N TYR A 46 -6.62 0.04 -11.91
CA TYR A 46 -7.81 0.74 -11.44
C TYR A 46 -8.94 0.70 -12.48
N ASP A 47 -8.61 0.93 -13.76
CA ASP A 47 -9.60 1.00 -14.82
C ASP A 47 -10.28 -0.36 -15.07
N ILE A 48 -9.60 -1.48 -14.89
CA ILE A 48 -10.18 -2.83 -15.05
C ILE A 48 -11.38 -3.06 -14.12
N ASN A 49 -11.42 -2.40 -12.95
CA ASN A 49 -12.54 -2.48 -12.02
C ASN A 49 -13.84 -1.88 -12.57
N HIS A 50 -13.76 -1.08 -13.64
CA HIS A 50 -14.91 -0.43 -14.28
C HIS A 50 -15.37 -1.14 -15.56
N GLU A 51 -14.71 -2.21 -15.97
CA GLU A 51 -15.07 -2.98 -17.15
C GLU A 51 -16.07 -4.09 -16.83
N GLU A 52 -17.23 -4.06 -17.45
CA GLU A 52 -18.32 -5.00 -17.19
C GLU A 52 -17.90 -6.47 -17.35
N LYS A 53 -17.04 -6.76 -18.36
CA LYS A 53 -16.53 -8.13 -18.63
C LYS A 53 -15.73 -8.75 -17.49
N TYR A 54 -15.27 -7.95 -16.54
CA TYR A 54 -14.46 -8.39 -15.40
C TYR A 54 -15.16 -8.22 -14.05
N ALA A 55 -16.33 -7.57 -14.01
CA ALA A 55 -16.98 -7.12 -12.77
C ALA A 55 -17.13 -8.21 -11.71
N ASP A 56 -17.51 -9.43 -12.11
CA ASP A 56 -17.67 -10.60 -11.24
C ASP A 56 -16.35 -11.12 -10.64
N LYS A 57 -15.21 -10.80 -11.29
CA LYS A 57 -13.88 -11.25 -10.89
C LYS A 57 -13.12 -10.22 -10.07
N VAL A 58 -13.29 -8.93 -10.38
CA VAL A 58 -12.46 -7.85 -9.84
C VAL A 58 -13.12 -7.08 -8.71
N LYS A 59 -14.45 -7.18 -8.55
CA LYS A 59 -15.18 -6.51 -7.48
C LYS A 59 -15.58 -7.47 -6.36
N ALA A 60 -15.66 -6.93 -5.16
CA ALA A 60 -16.30 -7.57 -4.02
C ALA A 60 -17.29 -6.58 -3.38
N VAL A 61 -18.25 -7.11 -2.64
CA VAL A 61 -19.25 -6.31 -1.92
C VAL A 61 -19.04 -6.51 -0.42
N LEU A 62 -18.96 -5.41 0.32
CA LEU A 62 -18.91 -5.43 1.78
C LEU A 62 -20.30 -5.68 2.38
N PRO A 63 -20.40 -6.06 3.67
CA PRO A 63 -21.68 -6.32 4.32
C PRO A 63 -22.67 -5.16 4.30
N ASP A 64 -22.19 -3.93 4.18
CA ASP A 64 -23.00 -2.71 4.07
C ASP A 64 -23.43 -2.39 2.64
N GLY A 65 -23.06 -3.22 1.66
CA GLY A 65 -23.41 -3.07 0.26
C GLY A 65 -22.41 -2.23 -0.57
N GLU A 66 -21.35 -1.72 0.03
CA GLU A 66 -20.33 -0.97 -0.72
C GLU A 66 -19.48 -1.90 -1.60
N GLU A 67 -19.30 -1.53 -2.87
CA GLU A 67 -18.38 -2.22 -3.79
C GLU A 67 -16.94 -1.77 -3.56
N ILE A 68 -16.04 -2.73 -3.46
CA ILE A 68 -14.59 -2.54 -3.31
C ILE A 68 -13.82 -3.36 -4.35
N CYS A 69 -12.54 -3.02 -4.55
CA CYS A 69 -11.61 -3.88 -5.27
C CYS A 69 -11.47 -5.22 -4.53
N ARG A 70 -11.65 -6.34 -5.25
CA ARG A 70 -11.57 -7.68 -4.65
C ARG A 70 -10.22 -7.97 -4.01
N GLY A 71 -9.16 -7.39 -4.53
CA GLY A 71 -7.81 -7.51 -3.96
C GLY A 71 -7.67 -6.98 -2.55
N TYR A 72 -8.63 -6.17 -2.08
CA TYR A 72 -8.63 -5.59 -0.72
C TYR A 72 -9.67 -6.21 0.22
N LYS A 73 -10.48 -7.16 -0.27
CA LYS A 73 -11.42 -7.86 0.61
C LYS A 73 -10.67 -8.75 1.58
N THR A 74 -10.80 -8.51 2.88
CA THR A 74 -10.27 -9.40 3.92
C THR A 74 -10.85 -10.80 3.73
N PRO A 75 -10.01 -11.84 3.54
CA PRO A 75 -10.50 -13.20 3.32
C PRO A 75 -10.93 -13.83 4.65
N GLU A 76 -12.16 -14.30 4.71
CA GLU A 76 -12.73 -15.01 5.85
C GLU A 76 -12.92 -16.51 5.55
N THR A 77 -12.95 -16.86 4.27
CA THR A 77 -13.22 -18.22 3.81
C THR A 77 -12.19 -18.68 2.77
N LYS A 78 -12.13 -19.96 2.52
CA LYS A 78 -11.33 -20.53 1.42
C LYS A 78 -11.80 -20.04 0.05
N GLU A 79 -13.07 -19.78 -0.08
CA GLU A 79 -13.70 -19.23 -1.28
C GLU A 79 -13.25 -17.80 -1.53
N ASP A 80 -13.10 -16.98 -0.49
CA ASP A 80 -12.51 -15.63 -0.61
C ASP A 80 -11.08 -15.69 -1.14
N LEU A 81 -10.25 -16.59 -0.61
CA LEU A 81 -8.88 -16.76 -1.10
C LEU A 81 -8.83 -17.18 -2.57
N LYS A 82 -9.73 -18.07 -3.01
CA LYS A 82 -9.84 -18.45 -4.43
C LYS A 82 -10.29 -17.26 -5.28
N ALA A 83 -11.23 -16.46 -4.79
CA ALA A 83 -11.72 -15.29 -5.50
C ALA A 83 -10.63 -14.22 -5.64
N ILE A 84 -9.82 -13.98 -4.60
CA ILE A 84 -8.65 -13.10 -4.65
C ILE A 84 -7.63 -13.62 -5.67
N ARG A 85 -7.37 -14.93 -5.70
CA ARG A 85 -6.50 -15.53 -6.71
C ARG A 85 -7.04 -15.29 -8.12
N THR A 86 -8.33 -15.49 -8.36
CA THR A 86 -8.96 -15.22 -9.66
C THR A 86 -8.82 -13.74 -10.05
N TYR A 87 -8.96 -12.83 -9.09
CA TYR A 87 -8.69 -11.41 -9.30
C TYR A 87 -7.26 -11.16 -9.78
N VAL A 88 -6.27 -11.71 -9.07
CA VAL A 88 -4.85 -11.56 -9.43
C VAL A 88 -4.57 -12.12 -10.82
N GLU A 89 -5.05 -13.34 -11.12
CA GLU A 89 -4.91 -13.96 -12.44
C GLU A 89 -5.55 -13.10 -13.54
N THR A 90 -6.75 -12.55 -13.30
CA THR A 90 -7.46 -11.69 -14.26
C THR A 90 -6.68 -10.40 -14.55
N VAL A 91 -6.13 -9.76 -13.51
CA VAL A 91 -5.34 -8.53 -13.67
C VAL A 91 -4.03 -8.82 -14.40
N LEU A 92 -3.34 -9.92 -14.06
CA LEU A 92 -2.09 -10.29 -14.73
C LEU A 92 -2.30 -10.69 -16.19
N ASP A 93 -3.39 -11.34 -16.52
CA ASP A 93 -3.76 -11.67 -17.91
C ASP A 93 -4.01 -10.39 -18.72
N ASP A 94 -4.73 -9.40 -18.17
CA ASP A 94 -4.97 -8.11 -18.84
C ASP A 94 -3.67 -7.31 -19.02
N LEU A 95 -2.73 -7.43 -18.10
CA LEU A 95 -1.42 -6.77 -18.15
C LEU A 95 -0.36 -7.58 -18.91
N GLU A 96 -0.73 -8.63 -19.64
CA GLU A 96 0.17 -9.49 -20.42
C GLU A 96 1.33 -10.07 -19.59
N GLY A 97 1.07 -10.40 -18.33
CA GLY A 97 2.06 -10.98 -17.43
C GLY A 97 3.08 -9.98 -16.87
N VAL A 98 2.87 -8.68 -17.06
CA VAL A 98 3.67 -7.69 -16.36
C VAL A 98 3.48 -7.86 -14.87
N VAL A 99 4.55 -8.31 -14.20
CA VAL A 99 4.53 -8.51 -12.76
C VAL A 99 4.45 -7.16 -12.07
N TYR A 100 3.27 -6.87 -11.57
CA TYR A 100 3.03 -5.71 -10.74
C TYR A 100 2.46 -6.18 -9.39
N ARG A 101 2.84 -5.52 -8.31
CA ARG A 101 2.25 -5.80 -7.00
C ARG A 101 0.78 -5.45 -7.03
N VAL A 102 -0.07 -6.45 -6.92
CA VAL A 102 -1.53 -6.31 -6.89
C VAL A 102 -2.00 -5.98 -5.45
N GLY A 103 -1.08 -5.54 -4.61
CA GLY A 103 -1.34 -5.25 -3.19
C GLY A 103 -1.22 -6.47 -2.28
N ASP A 104 -1.03 -7.66 -2.84
CA ASP A 104 -1.07 -8.95 -2.16
C ASP A 104 -0.09 -9.06 -0.99
N GLU A 105 1.13 -8.59 -1.18
CA GLU A 105 2.20 -8.70 -0.17
C GLU A 105 1.90 -7.83 1.06
N THR A 106 1.66 -6.54 0.87
CA THR A 106 1.44 -5.60 1.98
C THR A 106 0.05 -5.77 2.59
N ILE A 107 -0.98 -6.05 1.77
CA ILE A 107 -2.32 -6.29 2.31
C ILE A 107 -2.36 -7.58 3.12
N GLY A 108 -1.62 -8.61 2.73
CA GLY A 108 -1.47 -9.85 3.49
C GLY A 108 -0.85 -9.61 4.87
N GLU A 109 0.09 -8.69 4.99
CA GLU A 109 0.65 -8.27 6.28
C GLU A 109 -0.38 -7.57 7.15
N MET A 110 -1.18 -6.68 6.57
CA MET A 110 -2.27 -6.01 7.29
C MET A 110 -3.36 -7.00 7.72
N TRP A 111 -3.72 -7.97 6.88
CA TRP A 111 -4.67 -9.04 7.25
C TRP A 111 -4.12 -9.92 8.39
N SER A 112 -2.83 -10.19 8.41
CA SER A 112 -2.21 -10.95 9.52
C SER A 112 -2.32 -10.21 10.85
N LEU A 113 -2.14 -8.88 10.86
CA LEU A 113 -2.38 -8.06 12.04
C LEU A 113 -3.87 -7.98 12.40
N TYR A 114 -4.74 -7.93 11.40
CA TYR A 114 -6.20 -7.93 11.61
C TYR A 114 -6.67 -9.25 12.22
N ASP A 115 -6.12 -10.38 11.78
CA ASP A 115 -6.41 -11.70 12.36
C ASP A 115 -5.93 -11.79 13.83
N ALA A 116 -4.81 -11.13 14.15
CA ALA A 116 -4.26 -11.05 15.50
C ALA A 116 -4.91 -9.96 16.39
N GLN A 117 -6.02 -9.35 15.99
CA GLN A 117 -6.60 -8.18 16.67
C GLN A 117 -6.99 -8.43 18.12
N GLU A 118 -7.42 -9.65 18.50
CA GLU A 118 -7.73 -9.99 19.88
C GLU A 118 -6.49 -9.87 20.75
N ARG A 119 -5.37 -10.43 20.30
CA ARG A 119 -4.09 -10.34 20.99
C ARG A 119 -3.55 -8.92 21.06
N LEU A 120 -3.73 -8.15 20.00
CA LEU A 120 -3.37 -6.73 19.98
C LEU A 120 -4.21 -5.93 20.97
N ASN A 121 -5.50 -6.26 21.10
CA ASN A 121 -6.40 -5.62 22.06
C ASN A 121 -6.04 -5.91 23.52
N GLU A 122 -5.46 -7.09 23.81
CA GLU A 122 -4.94 -7.43 25.15
C GLU A 122 -3.73 -6.58 25.54
N ILE A 123 -2.92 -6.18 24.54
CA ILE A 123 -1.73 -5.32 24.76
C ILE A 123 -2.17 -3.86 24.92
N ASP A 124 -2.89 -3.35 23.92
CA ASP A 124 -3.49 -2.02 23.93
C ASP A 124 -4.69 -1.99 22.94
N PRO A 125 -5.91 -1.66 23.43
CA PRO A 125 -7.10 -1.56 22.59
C PRO A 125 -6.95 -0.60 21.38
N THR A 126 -6.03 0.34 21.46
CA THR A 126 -5.72 1.27 20.38
C THR A 126 -5.13 0.55 19.17
N TYR A 127 -4.33 -0.48 19.39
CA TYR A 127 -3.71 -1.24 18.29
C TYR A 127 -4.75 -1.99 17.45
N ALA A 128 -5.66 -2.71 18.11
CA ALA A 128 -6.73 -3.43 17.41
C ALA A 128 -7.64 -2.46 16.63
N ARG A 129 -8.00 -1.32 17.25
CA ARG A 129 -8.79 -0.28 16.59
C ARG A 129 -8.09 0.30 15.37
N ASN A 130 -6.80 0.60 15.48
CA ASN A 130 -6.02 1.20 14.40
C ASN A 130 -5.87 0.24 13.22
N ILE A 131 -5.54 -1.04 13.46
CA ILE A 131 -5.42 -2.00 12.36
C ILE A 131 -6.75 -2.19 11.64
N LYS A 132 -7.86 -2.30 12.37
CA LYS A 132 -9.19 -2.38 11.78
C LYS A 132 -9.51 -1.16 10.93
N TYR A 133 -9.22 0.05 11.44
CA TYR A 133 -9.40 1.29 10.69
C TYR A 133 -8.60 1.31 9.39
N HIS A 134 -7.32 0.92 9.42
CA HIS A 134 -6.46 0.96 8.24
C HIS A 134 -6.85 -0.10 7.20
N VAL A 135 -7.22 -1.31 7.61
CA VAL A 135 -7.71 -2.35 6.69
C VAL A 135 -9.00 -1.90 5.99
N ASP A 136 -9.95 -1.36 6.75
CA ASP A 136 -11.22 -0.85 6.21
C ASP A 136 -10.99 0.35 5.28
N ARG A 137 -10.14 1.28 5.68
CA ARG A 137 -9.79 2.47 4.90
C ARG A 137 -9.16 2.13 3.56
N VAL A 138 -8.18 1.23 3.53
CA VAL A 138 -7.52 0.80 2.29
C VAL A 138 -8.54 0.23 1.30
N ALA A 139 -9.46 -0.60 1.77
CA ALA A 139 -10.48 -1.21 0.93
C ALA A 139 -11.49 -0.17 0.38
N ARG A 140 -11.99 0.73 1.23
CA ARG A 140 -13.03 1.69 0.87
C ARG A 140 -12.52 2.89 0.06
N GLU A 141 -11.30 3.33 0.32
CA GLU A 141 -10.67 4.43 -0.41
C GLU A 141 -9.85 3.93 -1.61
N ASP A 142 -9.80 2.62 -1.85
CA ASP A 142 -9.09 1.96 -2.96
C ASP A 142 -7.61 2.38 -3.01
N LEU A 143 -6.94 2.40 -1.85
CA LEU A 143 -5.60 2.96 -1.71
C LEU A 143 -4.52 1.97 -2.10
N PHE A 144 -3.62 2.39 -2.98
CA PHE A 144 -2.39 1.67 -3.23
C PHE A 144 -1.38 1.91 -2.10
N HIS A 145 -0.86 0.84 -1.54
CA HIS A 145 0.14 0.89 -0.47
C HIS A 145 1.31 -0.05 -0.75
N VAL A 146 2.43 0.25 -0.13
CA VAL A 146 3.68 -0.47 -0.25
C VAL A 146 4.26 -0.81 1.11
N SER A 147 5.16 -1.77 1.15
CA SER A 147 5.79 -2.22 2.38
C SER A 147 7.23 -1.68 2.47
N ALA A 148 7.42 -0.70 3.34
CA ALA A 148 8.72 -0.08 3.58
C ALA A 148 9.52 -0.86 4.65
N ASN A 149 10.08 -2.00 4.25
CA ASN A 149 10.75 -2.94 5.14
C ASN A 149 12.23 -2.66 5.29
N THR A 150 12.89 -2.33 4.18
CA THR A 150 14.35 -2.36 4.09
C THR A 150 14.95 -1.04 4.55
N ASP A 151 15.95 -1.13 5.42
CA ASP A 151 16.74 0.02 5.79
C ASP A 151 17.80 0.35 4.74
N PRO A 152 18.23 1.62 4.66
CA PRO A 152 19.39 2.00 3.87
C PRO A 152 20.62 1.16 4.24
N LYS A 153 21.41 0.80 3.25
CA LYS A 153 22.64 0.07 3.47
C LYS A 153 23.66 0.98 4.17
N GLY A 154 24.01 0.65 5.41
CA GLY A 154 25.05 1.29 6.19
C GLY A 154 26.25 0.37 6.40
N ASP A 155 27.15 0.77 7.29
CA ASP A 155 28.27 -0.05 7.72
C ASP A 155 27.78 -1.23 8.59
N ARG A 156 27.63 -2.39 7.97
CA ARG A 156 27.14 -3.61 8.63
C ARG A 156 28.08 -4.20 9.68
N SER A 157 29.30 -3.66 9.81
CA SER A 157 30.21 -4.05 10.89
C SER A 157 29.85 -3.44 12.24
N LYS A 158 28.96 -2.46 12.24
CA LYS A 158 28.51 -1.75 13.44
C LYS A 158 27.10 -2.20 13.84
N LEU A 159 26.89 -2.31 15.15
CA LEU A 159 25.57 -2.59 15.70
C LEU A 159 24.60 -1.43 15.37
N PHE A 160 23.33 -1.75 15.09
CA PHE A 160 22.27 -0.81 14.71
C PHE A 160 22.05 0.34 15.70
N SER A 161 22.46 0.19 16.95
CA SER A 161 22.26 1.17 17.99
C SER A 161 23.33 2.26 17.97
N GLY A 162 23.18 3.27 17.12
CA GLY A 162 23.76 4.58 17.37
C GLY A 162 24.95 5.02 16.52
N THR A 163 25.27 4.35 15.43
CA THR A 163 26.47 4.71 14.63
C THR A 163 26.21 5.33 13.28
N ASP A 164 24.96 5.29 12.77
CA ASP A 164 24.64 5.81 11.43
C ASP A 164 24.10 7.25 11.41
N GLY A 165 24.37 8.04 12.44
CA GLY A 165 24.05 9.48 12.45
C GLY A 165 22.55 9.79 12.27
N GLY A 166 21.65 8.84 12.61
CA GLY A 166 20.21 9.05 12.46
C GLY A 166 19.67 8.71 11.07
N THR A 167 20.36 7.90 10.27
CA THR A 167 19.90 7.49 8.95
C THR A 167 18.74 6.52 9.03
N LEU A 168 18.75 5.59 10.00
CA LEU A 168 17.67 4.62 10.18
C LEU A 168 16.41 5.30 10.72
N LEU A 169 15.26 4.82 10.29
CA LEU A 169 13.98 5.36 10.75
C LEU A 169 13.78 5.08 12.25
N HIS A 170 13.63 6.12 13.03
CA HIS A 170 13.44 6.07 14.48
C HIS A 170 12.53 7.19 14.98
N VAL A 171 11.98 7.00 16.18
CA VAL A 171 11.18 8.02 16.87
C VAL A 171 12.13 9.07 17.45
N VAL A 172 11.89 10.32 17.14
CA VAL A 172 12.66 11.48 17.66
C VAL A 172 11.87 12.29 18.69
N GLU A 173 10.54 12.20 18.67
CA GLU A 173 9.66 12.87 19.61
C GLU A 173 8.37 12.06 19.78
N GLU A 174 7.82 12.06 20.98
CA GLU A 174 6.49 11.56 21.31
C GLU A 174 5.72 12.68 22.02
N ASN A 175 4.47 12.91 21.58
CA ASN A 175 3.61 13.94 22.11
C ASN A 175 2.14 13.54 22.06
N ASP A 176 1.23 14.40 22.55
CA ASP A 176 -0.22 14.10 22.59
C ASP A 176 -0.86 13.85 21.21
N LYS A 177 -0.19 14.17 20.11
CA LYS A 177 -0.67 13.94 18.74
C LYS A 177 -0.15 12.64 18.13
N GLY A 178 0.82 11.99 18.78
CA GLY A 178 1.48 10.78 18.33
C GLY A 178 3.00 10.86 18.37
N ILE A 179 3.65 10.19 17.43
CA ILE A 179 5.10 10.13 17.31
C ILE A 179 5.60 10.95 16.12
N VAL A 180 6.75 11.58 16.29
CA VAL A 180 7.52 12.17 15.20
C VAL A 180 8.65 11.21 14.86
N VAL A 181 8.74 10.81 13.61
CA VAL A 181 9.78 9.90 13.12
C VAL A 181 10.75 10.62 12.19
N LYS A 182 12.01 10.21 12.22
CA LYS A 182 13.07 10.71 11.33
C LYS A 182 13.91 9.53 10.84
N GLY A 183 14.39 9.62 9.60
CA GLY A 183 15.24 8.61 9.00
C GLY A 183 14.77 8.21 7.60
N ALA A 184 15.32 7.14 7.07
CA ALA A 184 15.03 6.65 5.73
C ALA A 184 14.61 5.19 5.72
N LYS A 185 13.79 4.82 4.75
CA LYS A 185 13.48 3.46 4.34
C LYS A 185 13.71 3.32 2.85
N PHE A 186 14.15 2.15 2.43
CA PHE A 186 14.33 1.81 1.03
C PHE A 186 13.09 1.08 0.53
N GLU A 187 12.40 1.68 -0.44
CA GLU A 187 11.14 1.15 -0.98
C GLU A 187 11.04 1.42 -2.50
N THR A 188 10.54 0.43 -3.24
CA THR A 188 10.55 0.45 -4.70
C THR A 188 9.43 1.26 -5.34
N ALA A 189 8.31 1.49 -4.65
CA ALA A 189 7.12 2.14 -5.22
C ALA A 189 6.65 3.38 -4.44
N ALA A 190 7.43 3.84 -3.45
CA ALA A 190 7.04 4.94 -2.56
C ALA A 190 6.67 6.22 -3.31
N ALA A 191 7.33 6.51 -4.44
CA ALA A 191 7.08 7.72 -5.22
C ALA A 191 5.65 7.81 -5.77
N TYR A 192 4.96 6.67 -5.97
CA TYR A 192 3.64 6.62 -6.59
C TYR A 192 2.60 5.77 -5.83
N ALA A 193 2.89 5.42 -4.58
CA ALA A 193 1.92 4.82 -3.67
C ALA A 193 1.18 5.89 -2.84
N HIS A 194 -0.03 5.57 -2.38
CA HIS A 194 -0.77 6.44 -1.46
C HIS A 194 -0.28 6.32 -0.02
N GLN A 195 0.15 5.12 0.36
CA GLN A 195 0.55 4.81 1.73
C GLN A 195 1.78 3.88 1.74
N ALA A 196 2.54 3.95 2.82
CA ALA A 196 3.60 3.01 3.12
C ALA A 196 3.33 2.31 4.45
N PHE A 197 3.34 0.99 4.45
CA PHE A 197 3.38 0.19 5.66
C PHE A 197 4.83 0.09 6.13
N VAL A 198 5.17 0.88 7.13
CA VAL A 198 6.54 1.00 7.63
C VAL A 198 6.76 -0.02 8.74
N LYS A 199 7.77 -0.87 8.59
CA LYS A 199 8.15 -1.83 9.61
C LYS A 199 9.41 -1.34 10.33
N PRO A 200 9.44 -1.40 11.67
CA PRO A 200 10.69 -1.25 12.42
C PRO A 200 11.63 -2.41 12.08
N THR A 201 12.92 -2.16 12.20
CA THR A 201 13.97 -3.17 11.98
C THR A 201 14.61 -3.50 13.30
#